data_99318312607f71abff1190471fba0b19
#
_entry.id   99318312607f71abff1190471fba0b19
#
_cell.length_a   1.000
_cell.length_b   1.000
_cell.length_c   1.000
_cell.angle_alpha   90.00
_cell.angle_beta   90.00
_cell.angle_gamma   90.00
#
_symmetry.space_group_name_H-M   'P 1'
#
loop_
_entity.id
_entity.type
_entity.pdbx_description
1 polymer ?
#
loop_
_entity_poly.entity_id
_entity_poly.type
_entity_poly.pdbx_seq_one_letter_code
_entity_poly.pdbx_strand_id
1 'polypeptide(L)'
;MILPLPATFNPELSSDRLEAVSQWLLDELYATEDDLSRATDNGYTRGCTTFGRQRNRIIAEVMSERHAWLGLPNGNNDIVFSVAGVPCRFSNDDPSNPSKDAVLTANRYQLDFLEFATDSEPARFCFIIDRGHDGAAEPRVEFLGFTPSGVIACRWVSNAVRVLRLEGQQTLPQPVDVAKPQVAPKRRDEGDAASEAVR
;
A
#
# COMPACT_ATOMS: atom_id res chain seq x y z
N MET A 1 -27.89 2.30 14.06
CA MET A 1 -27.36 1.53 15.22
C MET A 1 -25.85 1.69 15.19
N ILE A 2 -25.20 2.07 16.28
CA ILE A 2 -23.73 2.17 16.37
C ILE A 2 -23.22 0.78 16.71
N LEU A 3 -22.34 0.24 15.85
CA LEU A 3 -21.72 -1.04 16.09
C LEU A 3 -20.63 -0.92 17.17
N PRO A 4 -20.42 -1.96 18.01
CA PRO A 4 -19.36 -1.96 19.00
C PRO A 4 -17.97 -1.95 18.32
N LEU A 5 -16.95 -1.50 19.08
CA LEU A 5 -15.57 -1.57 18.63
C LEU A 5 -15.03 -2.99 18.74
N PRO A 6 -14.06 -3.39 17.89
CA PRO A 6 -13.41 -4.71 17.97
C PRO A 6 -12.81 -5.03 19.35
N ALA A 7 -12.27 -4.01 20.03
CA ALA A 7 -11.71 -4.13 21.39
C ALA A 7 -12.75 -4.56 22.45
N THR A 8 -14.05 -4.42 22.17
CA THR A 8 -15.12 -4.92 23.05
C THR A 8 -15.13 -6.44 23.10
N PHE A 9 -14.79 -7.10 21.99
CA PHE A 9 -14.74 -8.56 21.86
C PHE A 9 -13.34 -9.13 22.15
N ASN A 10 -12.31 -8.40 21.74
CA ASN A 10 -10.92 -8.74 22.02
C ASN A 10 -10.12 -7.47 22.31
N PRO A 11 -9.74 -7.20 23.58
CA PRO A 11 -9.00 -6.00 23.98
C PRO A 11 -7.66 -5.82 23.25
N GLU A 12 -7.06 -6.92 22.76
CA GLU A 12 -5.82 -6.91 21.99
C GLU A 12 -5.99 -6.30 20.58
N LEU A 13 -7.20 -6.21 20.06
CA LEU A 13 -7.54 -5.46 18.84
C LEU A 13 -7.67 -3.96 19.15
N SER A 14 -6.63 -3.40 19.74
CA SER A 14 -6.58 -1.99 20.12
C SER A 14 -6.54 -1.07 18.90
N SER A 15 -7.06 0.15 19.03
CA SER A 15 -7.04 1.15 17.96
C SER A 15 -5.64 1.42 17.43
N ASP A 16 -4.61 1.45 18.27
CA ASP A 16 -3.23 1.72 17.86
C ASP A 16 -2.69 0.63 16.91
N ARG A 17 -2.98 -0.65 17.19
CA ARG A 17 -2.57 -1.76 16.34
C ARG A 17 -3.33 -1.76 15.01
N LEU A 18 -4.63 -1.49 15.06
CA LEU A 18 -5.46 -1.38 13.87
C LEU A 18 -5.04 -0.19 13.00
N GLU A 19 -4.70 0.95 13.63
CA GLU A 19 -4.19 2.13 12.94
C GLU A 19 -2.85 1.86 12.26
N ALA A 20 -1.91 1.17 12.94
CA ALA A 20 -0.62 0.82 12.35
C ALA A 20 -0.78 -0.01 11.07
N VAL A 21 -1.61 -1.06 11.10
CA VAL A 21 -1.89 -1.89 9.91
C VAL A 21 -2.57 -1.06 8.82
N SER A 22 -3.53 -0.22 9.19
CA SER A 22 -4.26 0.63 8.25
C SER A 22 -3.35 1.62 7.55
N GLN A 23 -2.41 2.22 8.28
CA GLN A 23 -1.42 3.14 7.72
C GLN A 23 -0.54 2.44 6.68
N TRP A 24 -0.04 1.21 6.96
CA TRP A 24 0.75 0.46 5.99
C TRP A 24 -0.03 0.16 4.70
N LEU A 25 -1.29 -0.22 4.84
CA LEU A 25 -2.15 -0.52 3.68
C LEU A 25 -2.43 0.73 2.83
N LEU A 26 -2.64 1.89 3.47
CA LEU A 26 -2.86 3.18 2.79
C LEU A 26 -1.58 3.74 2.17
N ASP A 27 -0.44 3.62 2.85
CA ASP A 27 0.86 4.05 2.29
C ASP A 27 1.14 3.36 0.95
N GLU A 28 0.88 2.05 0.86
CA GLU A 28 1.09 1.30 -0.39
C GLU A 28 0.02 1.62 -1.45
N LEU A 29 -1.20 1.95 -1.05
CA LEU A 29 -2.22 2.44 -1.97
C LEU A 29 -1.78 3.75 -2.60
N TYR A 30 -1.41 4.75 -1.80
CA TYR A 30 -0.97 6.06 -2.27
C TYR A 30 0.29 5.97 -3.14
N ALA A 31 1.31 5.20 -2.70
CA ALA A 31 2.51 4.99 -3.49
C ALA A 31 2.21 4.35 -4.85
N THR A 32 1.21 3.44 -4.90
CA THR A 32 0.80 2.84 -6.17
C THR A 32 0.09 3.83 -7.08
N GLU A 33 -0.75 4.70 -6.54
CA GLU A 33 -1.43 5.75 -7.31
C GLU A 33 -0.45 6.77 -7.87
N ASP A 34 0.56 7.14 -7.09
CA ASP A 34 1.60 8.07 -7.54
C ASP A 34 2.49 7.46 -8.64
N ASP A 35 2.84 6.17 -8.52
CA ASP A 35 3.70 5.47 -9.49
C ASP A 35 2.98 5.09 -10.80
N LEU A 36 1.70 4.72 -10.73
CA LEU A 36 0.92 4.23 -11.87
C LEU A 36 0.05 5.34 -12.48
N SER A 37 0.70 6.30 -13.13
CA SER A 37 0.06 7.48 -13.73
C SER A 37 0.00 7.45 -15.25
N ARG A 38 0.49 6.38 -15.92
CA ARG A 38 0.54 6.28 -17.37
C ARG A 38 -0.86 5.99 -17.96
N ALA A 39 -1.10 6.41 -19.19
CA ALA A 39 -2.36 6.14 -19.89
C ALA A 39 -2.68 4.64 -20.06
N THR A 40 -1.65 3.78 -20.00
CA THR A 40 -1.77 2.31 -20.03
C THR A 40 -2.12 1.69 -18.68
N ASP A 41 -2.03 2.45 -17.60
CA ASP A 41 -2.33 1.98 -16.25
C ASP A 41 -3.84 2.04 -16.01
N ASN A 42 -4.50 0.93 -16.24
CA ASN A 42 -5.93 0.77 -16.02
C ASN A 42 -6.27 0.32 -14.58
N GLY A 43 -7.55 0.19 -14.29
CA GLY A 43 -8.01 -0.24 -12.97
C GLY A 43 -7.52 -1.62 -12.55
N TYR A 44 -7.33 -2.54 -13.51
CA TYR A 44 -6.78 -3.87 -13.24
C TYR A 44 -5.30 -3.79 -12.83
N THR A 45 -4.48 -3.08 -13.60
CA THR A 45 -3.06 -2.88 -13.31
C THR A 45 -2.87 -2.27 -11.92
N ARG A 46 -3.59 -1.18 -11.64
CA ARG A 46 -3.54 -0.53 -10.32
C ARG A 46 -4.00 -1.46 -9.21
N GLY A 47 -5.10 -2.18 -9.42
CA GLY A 47 -5.65 -3.11 -8.42
C GLY A 47 -4.68 -4.24 -8.06
N CYS A 48 -4.10 -4.90 -9.06
CA CYS A 48 -3.12 -5.97 -8.86
C CYS A 48 -1.84 -5.46 -8.19
N THR A 49 -1.32 -4.31 -8.61
CA THR A 49 -0.11 -3.72 -8.04
C THR A 49 -0.32 -3.29 -6.60
N THR A 50 -1.43 -2.59 -6.31
CA THR A 50 -1.77 -2.18 -4.94
C THR A 50 -1.85 -3.39 -4.01
N PHE A 51 -2.61 -4.43 -4.41
CA PHE A 51 -2.73 -5.64 -3.60
C PHE A 51 -1.37 -6.31 -3.35
N GLY A 52 -0.56 -6.45 -4.40
CA GLY A 52 0.76 -7.06 -4.29
C GLY A 52 1.69 -6.29 -3.35
N ARG A 53 1.70 -4.97 -3.42
CA ARG A 53 2.49 -4.10 -2.53
C ARG A 53 1.99 -4.18 -1.09
N GLN A 54 0.70 -4.05 -0.86
CA GLN A 54 0.08 -4.18 0.47
C GLN A 54 0.42 -5.51 1.12
N ARG A 55 0.27 -6.62 0.37
CA ARG A 55 0.64 -7.96 0.83
C ARG A 55 2.12 -8.03 1.22
N ASN A 56 3.01 -7.56 0.35
CA ASN A 56 4.44 -7.60 0.59
C ASN A 56 4.84 -6.69 1.77
N ARG A 57 4.15 -5.57 1.96
CA ARG A 57 4.35 -4.71 3.12
C ARG A 57 4.01 -5.41 4.43
N ILE A 58 2.85 -6.08 4.51
CA ILE A 58 2.48 -6.87 5.70
C ILE A 58 3.53 -7.95 5.98
N ILE A 59 3.97 -8.69 4.95
CA ILE A 59 5.02 -9.71 5.11
C ILE A 59 6.32 -9.10 5.64
N ALA A 60 6.75 -7.96 5.10
CA ALA A 60 7.96 -7.28 5.54
C ALA A 60 7.87 -6.80 6.99
N GLU A 61 6.70 -6.29 7.43
CA GLU A 61 6.50 -5.88 8.82
C GLU A 61 6.55 -7.07 9.78
N VAL A 62 5.97 -8.22 9.42
CA VAL A 62 6.10 -9.46 10.21
C VAL A 62 7.55 -9.91 10.28
N MET A 63 8.25 -9.98 9.13
CA MET A 63 9.65 -10.43 9.06
C MET A 63 10.64 -9.49 9.77
N SER A 64 10.25 -8.23 9.96
CA SER A 64 11.07 -7.27 10.71
C SER A 64 11.12 -7.52 12.20
N GLU A 65 10.21 -8.37 12.74
CA GLU A 65 10.04 -8.69 14.16
C GLU A 65 9.86 -7.47 15.09
N ARG A 66 9.62 -6.27 14.50
CA ARG A 66 9.40 -5.04 15.29
C ARG A 66 8.09 -5.03 16.05
N HIS A 67 7.14 -5.84 15.62
CA HIS A 67 5.78 -5.90 16.13
C HIS A 67 5.46 -7.31 16.64
N ALA A 68 5.76 -7.59 17.90
CA ALA A 68 5.52 -8.91 18.51
C ALA A 68 4.05 -9.37 18.47
N TRP A 69 3.11 -8.44 18.26
CA TRP A 69 1.68 -8.71 18.11
C TRP A 69 1.26 -9.07 16.70
N LEU A 70 2.15 -8.96 15.70
CA LEU A 70 1.88 -9.23 14.30
C LEU A 70 2.41 -10.62 13.91
N GLY A 71 1.59 -11.45 13.27
CA GLY A 71 1.97 -12.78 12.80
C GLY A 71 1.55 -13.03 11.36
N LEU A 72 2.06 -14.11 10.74
CA LEU A 72 1.78 -14.46 9.35
C LEU A 72 1.38 -15.95 9.22
N PRO A 73 0.12 -16.32 9.51
CA PRO A 73 -0.38 -17.67 9.30
C PRO A 73 -0.32 -18.15 7.84
N ASN A 74 -0.56 -17.26 6.86
CA ASN A 74 -0.47 -17.57 5.43
C ASN A 74 0.06 -16.38 4.63
N GLY A 75 1.24 -16.50 4.05
CA GLY A 75 1.87 -15.48 3.21
C GLY A 75 1.57 -15.59 1.71
N ASN A 76 0.70 -16.49 1.24
CA ASN A 76 0.36 -16.65 -0.17
C ASN A 76 -0.56 -15.52 -0.69
N ASN A 77 -1.07 -15.65 -1.92
CA ASN A 77 -1.99 -14.66 -2.50
C ASN A 77 -3.31 -14.53 -1.72
N ASP A 78 -3.74 -15.59 -1.04
CA ASP A 78 -4.83 -15.53 -0.06
C ASP A 78 -4.24 -15.28 1.34
N ILE A 79 -3.62 -14.10 1.49
CA ILE A 79 -2.89 -13.73 2.71
C ILE A 79 -3.80 -13.74 3.93
N VAL A 80 -3.30 -14.36 5.01
CA VAL A 80 -3.83 -14.24 6.36
C VAL A 80 -2.69 -13.85 7.27
N PHE A 81 -2.83 -12.74 7.94
CA PHE A 81 -1.94 -12.30 9.01
C PHE A 81 -2.71 -12.25 10.32
N SER A 82 -2.03 -12.18 11.44
CA SER A 82 -2.69 -12.08 12.74
C SER A 82 -2.31 -10.81 13.47
N VAL A 83 -3.30 -10.19 14.09
CA VAL A 83 -3.13 -9.09 15.04
C VAL A 83 -3.37 -9.66 16.43
N ALA A 84 -2.31 -9.76 17.25
CA ALA A 84 -2.35 -10.39 18.58
C ALA A 84 -3.00 -11.80 18.56
N GLY A 85 -2.61 -12.61 17.59
CA GLY A 85 -3.13 -13.98 17.44
C GLY A 85 -4.50 -14.07 16.72
N VAL A 86 -5.20 -12.96 16.51
CA VAL A 86 -6.48 -12.94 15.79
C VAL A 86 -6.23 -12.93 14.28
N PRO A 87 -6.67 -13.96 13.51
CA PRO A 87 -6.44 -14.03 12.08
C PRO A 87 -7.29 -13.00 11.33
N CYS A 88 -6.60 -12.18 10.53
CA CYS A 88 -7.17 -11.10 9.75
C CYS A 88 -6.81 -11.25 8.27
N ARG A 89 -7.67 -10.71 7.43
CA ARG A 89 -7.41 -10.52 5.99
C ARG A 89 -7.52 -9.04 5.64
N PHE A 90 -7.16 -8.68 4.43
CA PHE A 90 -7.47 -7.35 3.89
C PHE A 90 -8.03 -7.45 2.47
N SER A 91 -8.79 -6.43 2.08
CA SER A 91 -9.35 -6.30 0.73
C SER A 91 -9.50 -4.84 0.35
N ASN A 92 -9.20 -4.52 -0.91
CA ASN A 92 -9.57 -3.24 -1.51
C ASN A 92 -11.00 -3.40 -2.06
N ASP A 93 -12.01 -2.98 -1.30
CA ASP A 93 -13.43 -3.19 -1.58
C ASP A 93 -14.28 -2.03 -1.00
N ASP A 94 -15.55 -2.03 -1.32
CA ASP A 94 -16.53 -1.13 -0.68
C ASP A 94 -17.00 -1.75 0.64
N PRO A 95 -16.74 -1.12 1.79
CA PRO A 95 -17.18 -1.65 3.07
C PRO A 95 -18.71 -1.66 3.25
N SER A 96 -19.42 -0.80 2.48
CA SER A 96 -20.89 -0.72 2.51
C SER A 96 -21.55 -1.80 1.66
N ASN A 97 -20.83 -2.32 0.64
CA ASN A 97 -21.31 -3.37 -0.27
C ASN A 97 -20.17 -4.29 -0.69
N PRO A 98 -19.60 -5.09 0.23
CA PRO A 98 -18.47 -5.94 -0.08
C PRO A 98 -18.82 -6.97 -1.15
N SER A 99 -17.91 -7.17 -2.10
CA SER A 99 -18.08 -8.08 -3.23
C SER A 99 -17.01 -9.16 -3.34
N LYS A 100 -15.88 -8.99 -2.63
CA LYS A 100 -14.72 -9.88 -2.77
C LYS A 100 -14.72 -11.01 -1.77
N ASP A 101 -14.27 -12.20 -2.20
CA ASP A 101 -14.16 -13.40 -1.37
C ASP A 101 -13.34 -13.18 -0.09
N ALA A 102 -12.34 -12.30 -0.14
CA ALA A 102 -11.56 -11.95 1.05
C ALA A 102 -12.42 -11.39 2.19
N VAL A 103 -13.56 -10.77 1.86
CA VAL A 103 -14.52 -10.22 2.83
C VAL A 103 -15.67 -11.18 3.07
N LEU A 104 -16.20 -11.82 1.99
CA LEU A 104 -17.42 -12.58 2.06
C LEU A 104 -17.23 -13.98 2.64
N THR A 105 -16.05 -14.60 2.43
CA THR A 105 -15.79 -15.98 2.82
C THR A 105 -14.72 -16.10 3.90
N ALA A 106 -14.87 -17.09 4.79
CA ALA A 106 -13.82 -17.42 5.74
C ALA A 106 -12.72 -18.23 5.07
N ASN A 107 -11.47 -17.89 5.34
CA ASN A 107 -10.33 -18.73 4.99
C ASN A 107 -10.14 -19.85 6.03
N ARG A 108 -9.51 -20.97 5.65
CA ARG A 108 -9.24 -22.11 6.54
C ARG A 108 -8.54 -21.70 7.85
N TYR A 109 -7.70 -20.69 7.83
CA TYR A 109 -7.01 -20.18 9.02
C TYR A 109 -7.90 -19.32 9.94
N GLN A 110 -9.11 -18.99 9.47
CA GLN A 110 -10.14 -18.32 10.25
C GLN A 110 -11.21 -19.29 10.75
N LEU A 111 -11.25 -20.53 10.21
CA LEU A 111 -12.29 -21.53 10.54
C LEU A 111 -12.21 -21.99 12.00
N ASP A 112 -11.00 -22.10 12.57
CA ASP A 112 -10.83 -22.47 13.98
C ASP A 112 -11.52 -21.50 14.94
N PHE A 113 -11.61 -20.22 14.54
CA PHE A 113 -12.35 -19.20 15.29
C PHE A 113 -13.86 -19.28 15.11
N LEU A 114 -14.33 -19.87 13.99
CA LEU A 114 -15.74 -20.06 13.71
C LEU A 114 -16.38 -21.17 14.58
N GLU A 115 -15.61 -22.22 14.93
CA GLU A 115 -16.13 -23.35 15.71
C GLU A 115 -16.54 -22.96 17.13
N PHE A 116 -15.94 -21.91 17.69
CA PHE A 116 -16.16 -21.48 19.07
C PHE A 116 -16.98 -20.18 19.17
N ALA A 117 -17.26 -19.51 18.04
CA ALA A 117 -17.98 -18.24 18.04
C ALA A 117 -19.49 -18.47 18.13
N THR A 118 -20.15 -17.66 18.95
CA THR A 118 -21.61 -17.58 18.98
C THR A 118 -22.12 -16.71 17.82
N ASP A 119 -23.42 -16.83 17.48
CA ASP A 119 -24.05 -16.01 16.42
C ASP A 119 -24.01 -14.50 16.67
N SER A 120 -23.64 -14.08 17.87
CA SER A 120 -23.55 -12.66 18.28
C SER A 120 -22.11 -12.13 18.34
N GLU A 121 -21.10 -13.00 18.21
CA GLU A 121 -19.69 -12.65 18.30
C GLU A 121 -19.00 -12.68 16.95
N PRO A 122 -18.01 -11.78 16.71
CA PRO A 122 -17.27 -11.82 15.48
C PRO A 122 -16.33 -13.02 15.45
N ALA A 123 -16.42 -13.79 14.37
CA ALA A 123 -15.62 -14.99 14.14
C ALA A 123 -14.56 -14.81 13.05
N ARG A 124 -14.67 -13.79 12.23
CA ARG A 124 -13.69 -13.44 11.20
C ARG A 124 -13.55 -11.94 11.09
N PHE A 125 -12.35 -11.52 10.74
CA PHE A 125 -11.98 -10.11 10.69
C PHE A 125 -11.33 -9.75 9.36
N CYS A 126 -11.67 -8.56 8.84
CA CYS A 126 -11.11 -8.05 7.60
C CYS A 126 -10.87 -6.54 7.67
N PHE A 127 -9.69 -6.10 7.20
CA PHE A 127 -9.41 -4.71 6.87
C PHE A 127 -9.93 -4.45 5.46
N ILE A 128 -10.87 -3.53 5.31
CA ILE A 128 -11.42 -3.15 4.01
C ILE A 128 -10.92 -1.75 3.68
N ILE A 129 -10.14 -1.67 2.59
CA ILE A 129 -9.60 -0.42 2.09
C ILE A 129 -10.63 0.18 1.14
N ASP A 130 -11.35 1.18 1.62
CA ASP A 130 -12.27 2.02 0.85
C ASP A 130 -11.45 3.09 0.13
N ARG A 131 -11.44 3.04 -1.20
CA ARG A 131 -10.71 4.01 -2.03
C ARG A 131 -11.45 5.34 -2.21
N GLY A 132 -12.66 5.45 -1.67
CA GLY A 132 -13.59 6.52 -2.00
C GLY A 132 -14.17 6.36 -3.41
N HIS A 133 -15.49 6.46 -3.54
CA HIS A 133 -16.13 6.51 -4.86
C HIS A 133 -16.05 7.94 -5.39
N ASP A 134 -15.70 8.07 -6.68
CA ASP A 134 -15.73 9.32 -7.46
C ASP A 134 -14.79 10.45 -6.99
N GLY A 135 -13.72 10.13 -6.23
CA GLY A 135 -12.77 11.14 -5.77
C GLY A 135 -13.33 12.15 -4.76
N ALA A 136 -14.53 11.90 -4.22
CA ALA A 136 -15.19 12.79 -3.27
C ALA A 136 -14.77 12.58 -1.81
N ALA A 137 -14.22 11.42 -1.47
CA ALA A 137 -13.75 11.09 -0.14
C ALA A 137 -12.32 10.56 -0.18
N GLU A 138 -11.52 10.90 0.84
CA GLU A 138 -10.18 10.33 0.97
C GLU A 138 -10.26 8.83 1.27
N PRO A 139 -9.32 8.03 0.74
CA PRO A 139 -9.19 6.63 1.08
C PRO A 139 -9.07 6.41 2.59
N ARG A 140 -9.77 5.41 3.08
CA ARG A 140 -9.77 5.04 4.51
C ARG A 140 -9.81 3.53 4.65
N VAL A 141 -9.48 3.03 5.83
CA VAL A 141 -9.61 1.61 6.15
C VAL A 141 -10.70 1.41 7.19
N GLU A 142 -11.58 0.46 6.93
CA GLU A 142 -12.54 -0.01 7.90
C GLU A 142 -12.16 -1.43 8.34
N PHE A 143 -12.09 -1.65 9.64
CA PHE A 143 -11.88 -2.99 10.19
C PHE A 143 -13.22 -3.53 10.65
N LEU A 144 -13.66 -4.60 10.00
CA LEU A 144 -14.95 -5.23 10.25
C LEU A 144 -14.78 -6.63 10.84
N GLY A 145 -15.57 -6.92 11.86
CA GLY A 145 -15.73 -8.27 12.38
C GLY A 145 -17.10 -8.82 12.00
N PHE A 146 -17.12 -10.04 11.45
CA PHE A 146 -18.32 -10.70 10.96
C PHE A 146 -18.65 -11.92 11.82
N THR A 147 -19.93 -12.11 12.14
CA THR A 147 -20.44 -13.34 12.76
C THR A 147 -20.26 -14.54 11.85
N PRO A 148 -20.44 -15.77 12.34
CA PRO A 148 -20.50 -16.97 11.49
C PRO A 148 -21.54 -16.88 10.36
N SER A 149 -22.68 -16.21 10.62
CA SER A 149 -23.74 -15.97 9.63
C SER A 149 -23.41 -14.84 8.64
N GLY A 150 -22.28 -14.14 8.78
CA GLY A 150 -21.84 -13.05 7.89
C GLY A 150 -22.39 -11.68 8.21
N VAL A 151 -23.05 -11.51 9.35
CA VAL A 151 -23.52 -10.20 9.83
C VAL A 151 -22.35 -9.43 10.44
N ILE A 152 -22.28 -8.12 10.23
CA ILE A 152 -21.24 -7.26 10.84
C ILE A 152 -21.56 -7.11 12.34
N ALA A 153 -20.68 -7.66 13.19
CA ALA A 153 -20.78 -7.62 14.64
C ALA A 153 -20.04 -6.43 15.27
N CYS A 154 -18.93 -6.00 14.65
CA CYS A 154 -18.16 -4.84 15.12
C CYS A 154 -17.54 -4.08 13.97
N ARG A 155 -17.24 -2.79 14.20
CA ARG A 155 -16.66 -1.89 13.22
C ARG A 155 -15.69 -0.93 13.89
N TRP A 156 -14.58 -0.69 13.22
CA TRP A 156 -13.64 0.39 13.53
C TRP A 156 -13.23 1.06 12.21
N VAL A 157 -12.96 2.36 12.25
CA VAL A 157 -12.56 3.15 11.07
C VAL A 157 -11.26 3.86 11.38
N SER A 158 -10.30 3.79 10.43
CA SER A 158 -9.01 4.45 10.56
C SER A 158 -9.15 5.98 10.56
N ASN A 159 -8.27 6.62 11.33
CA ASN A 159 -8.03 8.06 11.27
C ASN A 159 -6.78 8.37 10.43
N ALA A 160 -6.24 7.37 9.72
CA ALA A 160 -5.03 7.52 8.92
C ALA A 160 -5.21 8.61 7.86
N VAL A 161 -4.30 9.57 7.89
CA VAL A 161 -4.25 10.68 6.94
C VAL A 161 -3.10 10.43 5.97
N ARG A 162 -3.28 10.79 4.70
CA ARG A 162 -2.17 10.76 3.72
C ARG A 162 -1.02 11.60 4.25
N VAL A 163 0.05 10.93 4.69
CA VAL A 163 1.29 11.61 5.01
C VAL A 163 1.96 11.93 3.67
N LEU A 164 1.83 13.17 3.22
CA LEU A 164 2.63 13.67 2.09
C LEU A 164 4.08 13.62 2.53
N ARG A 165 4.80 12.57 2.15
CA ARG A 165 6.26 12.59 2.21
C ARG A 165 6.71 13.62 1.20
N LEU A 166 7.03 14.83 1.67
CA LEU A 166 7.90 15.73 0.95
C LEU A 166 9.24 15.00 0.83
N GLU A 167 9.43 14.21 -0.21
CA GLU A 167 10.75 13.81 -0.67
C GLU A 167 11.48 15.03 -1.25
N GLY A 168 11.62 16.03 -0.41
CA GLY A 168 12.51 17.15 -0.61
C GLY A 168 13.92 16.79 -0.15
N GLN A 169 14.47 15.67 -0.60
CA GLN A 169 15.90 15.71 -0.88
C GLN A 169 16.05 16.59 -2.12
N GLN A 170 16.05 17.91 -1.89
CA GLN A 170 16.79 18.78 -2.76
C GLN A 170 18.22 18.24 -2.75
N THR A 171 18.52 17.37 -3.70
CA THR A 171 19.88 17.26 -4.20
C THR A 171 20.17 18.65 -4.72
N LEU A 172 20.78 19.47 -3.86
CA LEU A 172 21.42 20.69 -4.31
C LEU A 172 22.25 20.29 -5.52
N PRO A 173 22.02 20.87 -6.70
CA PRO A 173 22.81 20.54 -7.87
C PRO A 173 24.27 20.75 -7.47
N GLN A 174 25.05 19.66 -7.45
CA GLN A 174 26.48 19.78 -7.24
C GLN A 174 27.02 20.59 -8.43
N PRO A 175 27.78 21.64 -8.18
CA PRO A 175 28.42 22.39 -9.26
C PRO A 175 29.32 21.42 -10.03
N VAL A 176 28.96 21.14 -11.27
CA VAL A 176 29.79 20.37 -12.20
C VAL A 176 30.91 21.32 -12.59
N ASP A 177 32.16 20.97 -12.24
CA ASP A 177 33.35 21.70 -12.66
C ASP A 177 33.50 21.50 -14.17
N VAL A 178 32.98 22.46 -14.94
CA VAL A 178 33.06 22.45 -16.40
C VAL A 178 34.47 22.87 -16.75
N ALA A 179 35.27 21.92 -17.26
CA ALA A 179 36.62 22.23 -17.79
C ALA A 179 36.53 23.39 -18.78
N LYS A 180 37.37 24.42 -18.60
CA LYS A 180 37.41 25.56 -19.49
C LYS A 180 37.57 25.09 -20.94
N PRO A 181 36.75 25.58 -21.90
CA PRO A 181 36.89 25.22 -23.30
C PRO A 181 38.29 25.52 -23.81
N GLN A 182 39.04 24.52 -24.21
CA GLN A 182 40.32 24.69 -24.91
C GLN A 182 40.01 25.05 -26.35
N VAL A 183 40.08 26.36 -26.66
CA VAL A 183 40.03 26.82 -28.04
C VAL A 183 41.42 26.74 -28.61
N ALA A 184 41.69 25.73 -29.40
CA ALA A 184 42.89 25.67 -30.21
C ALA A 184 42.75 26.63 -31.40
N PRO A 185 43.70 27.55 -31.61
CA PRO A 185 43.65 28.43 -32.79
C PRO A 185 43.74 27.58 -34.05
N LYS A 186 42.81 27.78 -34.98
CA LYS A 186 42.81 27.12 -36.30
C LYS A 186 44.08 27.55 -37.03
N ARG A 187 45.02 26.65 -37.32
CA ARG A 187 46.16 26.91 -38.18
C ARG A 187 45.63 27.41 -39.53
N ARG A 188 46.03 28.59 -39.93
CA ARG A 188 45.89 29.06 -41.29
C ARG A 188 46.86 28.24 -42.11
N ASP A 189 46.35 27.47 -43.06
CA ASP A 189 47.18 26.82 -44.09
C ASP A 189 47.73 27.97 -44.97
N GLU A 190 48.96 28.32 -44.73
CA GLU A 190 49.82 29.05 -45.68
C GLU A 190 50.34 28.04 -46.72
N GLY A 191 49.61 27.95 -47.84
CA GLY A 191 50.07 27.05 -48.88
C GLY A 191 49.18 27.18 -50.10
N ASP A 192 49.40 28.22 -50.90
CA ASP A 192 49.49 28.14 -52.35
C ASP A 192 49.68 29.57 -52.94
N ALA A 193 50.91 29.99 -52.94
CA ALA A 193 51.34 31.11 -53.79
C ALA A 193 52.67 30.70 -54.41
N ALA A 194 52.64 29.92 -55.45
CA ALA A 194 53.75 29.82 -56.41
C ALA A 194 53.40 28.83 -57.50
N SER A 195 52.83 29.27 -58.57
CA SER A 195 53.17 28.79 -59.93
C SER A 195 52.35 29.56 -60.98
N GLU A 196 52.69 30.75 -61.19
CA GLU A 196 52.50 31.41 -62.50
C GLU A 196 53.83 31.95 -62.93
N ALA A 197 54.50 31.18 -63.77
CA ALA A 197 55.50 31.73 -64.69
C ALA A 197 55.78 30.70 -65.78
N VAL A 198 55.62 31.18 -67.06
CA VAL A 198 56.31 30.71 -68.30
C VAL A 198 55.56 29.59 -69.08
N ARG A 199 54.82 29.93 -70.06
CA ARG A 199 54.93 30.21 -71.50
C ARG A 199 53.58 30.08 -72.15
#